data_f3fd5dfeecb5b5f7889cf3b5f142b14b
#
_entry.id   f3fd5dfeecb5b5f7889cf3b5f142b14b
#
_cell.length_a   1.000
_cell.length_b   1.000
_cell.length_c   1.000
_cell.angle_alpha   90.00
_cell.angle_beta   90.00
_cell.angle_gamma   90.00
#
_symmetry.space_group_name_H-M   'P 1'
#
loop_
_entity.id
_entity.type
_entity.pdbx_description
1 polymer ?
#
loop_
_entity_poly.entity_id
_entity_poly.type
_entity_poly.pdbx_seq_one_letter_code
_entity_poly.pdbx_strand_id
1 'polypeptide(L)'
;MTENKQQNKQDKKPAWISFGITTVLYLAFLYWVGSWWGLLVMPLIYDLYISRKINWSWWREPEVGPATRFVMSWVDAIVFALVAIYFLNQFFFQNFVIPSSSLEKTLLTGDYLLVSKLSYGPRIPPTPLTMPLTQHTLPILNCRSYLEWPQWEYRRVKGLGDVQLNDIVVFNYPAGDTVALNQQNQDYYRMAYQLGDQMLGGQPATPDAEPTLASASLRPNMSYDEQQNFFRKLYAAGTSYMRSQPEQFGEVVSRPTDRRENYVKRCVGLPGQTLQIRNNVVYLNGKPNREPENVQYAYEVTFKQDLPEDLKLELGITDEDLYTSRNGQTVWMPLTRVAKQALQRRPDIVSSIRPAQPAADWLYPQNMVKSWTTANYGPVWIPKKGATLQLSLANLPIYERPIRVYEGNDLQVRGGKIYINGKQTDKYTFRLNYYWMMGDNRDNSADSRFWGFVPEDHIVGKPLFVWLSLDGDYGWFSGHHVRWNRFFKRVWDIK
;
A
#
# COMPACT_ATOMS: atom_id res chain seq x y z
N MET A 1 50.16 44.90 -3.25
CA MET A 1 50.05 43.67 -2.40
C MET A 1 48.99 43.77 -1.29
N THR A 2 48.58 44.96 -0.89
CA THR A 2 47.58 45.19 0.18
C THR A 2 46.12 45.07 -0.30
N GLU A 3 45.77 45.46 -1.53
CA GLU A 3 44.44 45.36 -2.08
C GLU A 3 43.97 43.89 -2.31
N ASN A 4 44.87 43.00 -2.75
CA ASN A 4 44.59 41.59 -2.95
C ASN A 4 44.31 40.84 -1.63
N LYS A 5 44.79 41.33 -0.49
CA LYS A 5 44.51 40.73 0.84
C LYS A 5 43.19 41.19 1.42
N GLN A 6 42.69 42.40 1.05
CA GLN A 6 41.37 42.86 1.51
C GLN A 6 40.23 42.28 0.70
N GLN A 7 40.37 42.13 -0.62
CA GLN A 7 39.40 41.44 -1.48
C GLN A 7 39.23 39.96 -1.05
N ASN A 8 40.36 39.26 -0.74
CA ASN A 8 40.35 37.86 -0.25
C ASN A 8 39.75 37.70 1.15
N LYS A 9 39.61 38.76 1.95
CA LYS A 9 38.93 38.76 3.26
C LYS A 9 37.42 39.03 3.14
N GLN A 10 36.99 39.82 2.16
CA GLN A 10 35.61 40.17 1.92
C GLN A 10 34.84 38.96 1.34
N ASP A 11 35.46 38.16 0.47
CA ASP A 11 34.86 36.94 -0.12
C ASP A 11 34.76 35.76 0.86
N LYS A 12 35.56 35.76 1.94
CA LYS A 12 35.57 34.68 2.94
C LYS A 12 34.39 34.73 3.93
N LYS A 13 33.90 35.94 4.27
CA LYS A 13 32.83 36.11 5.25
C LYS A 13 31.50 35.43 4.81
N PRO A 14 31.01 35.64 3.58
CA PRO A 14 29.79 34.99 3.10
C PRO A 14 29.95 33.46 3.03
N ALA A 15 31.14 32.94 2.69
CA ALA A 15 31.41 31.51 2.64
C ALA A 15 31.30 30.84 4.03
N TRP A 16 31.85 31.46 5.08
CA TRP A 16 31.72 30.95 6.44
C TRP A 16 30.31 31.02 6.98
N ILE A 17 29.54 32.05 6.63
CA ILE A 17 28.11 32.14 7.00
C ILE A 17 27.32 31.02 6.33
N SER A 18 27.51 30.81 5.04
CA SER A 18 26.82 29.73 4.31
C SER A 18 27.20 28.34 4.84
N PHE A 19 28.49 28.12 5.12
CA PHE A 19 28.96 26.91 5.78
C PHE A 19 28.30 26.71 7.14
N GLY A 20 28.23 27.74 7.98
CA GLY A 20 27.59 27.68 9.30
C GLY A 20 26.12 27.33 9.21
N ILE A 21 25.38 28.01 8.34
CA ILE A 21 23.93 27.72 8.14
C ILE A 21 23.72 26.29 7.64
N THR A 22 24.45 25.87 6.61
CA THR A 22 24.34 24.50 6.06
C THR A 22 24.69 23.45 7.12
N THR A 23 25.76 23.68 7.89
CA THR A 23 26.19 22.78 8.97
C THR A 23 25.11 22.65 10.04
N VAL A 24 24.54 23.76 10.52
CA VAL A 24 23.47 23.75 11.54
C VAL A 24 22.24 23.01 11.03
N LEU A 25 21.78 23.30 9.81
CA LEU A 25 20.64 22.62 9.19
C LEU A 25 20.91 21.12 9.02
N TYR A 26 22.11 20.77 8.58
CA TYR A 26 22.49 19.36 8.39
C TYR A 26 22.59 18.60 9.72
N LEU A 27 23.19 19.20 10.76
CA LEU A 27 23.24 18.60 12.09
C LEU A 27 21.83 18.46 12.71
N ALA A 28 20.96 19.45 12.53
CA ALA A 28 19.55 19.35 12.94
C ALA A 28 18.82 18.21 12.21
N PHE A 29 19.07 18.04 10.91
CA PHE A 29 18.55 16.91 10.14
C PHE A 29 19.09 15.56 10.66
N LEU A 30 20.40 15.43 10.92
CA LEU A 30 20.99 14.20 11.49
C LEU A 30 20.43 13.88 12.88
N TYR A 31 20.24 14.89 13.71
CA TYR A 31 19.61 14.74 15.02
C TYR A 31 18.16 14.23 14.88
N TRP A 32 17.37 14.84 13.99
CA TRP A 32 16.00 14.41 13.72
C TRP A 32 15.93 12.99 13.18
N VAL A 33 16.79 12.64 12.22
CA VAL A 33 16.91 11.28 11.66
C VAL A 33 17.44 10.28 12.69
N GLY A 34 18.21 10.75 13.69
CA GLY A 34 18.86 9.91 14.70
C GLY A 34 19.97 9.03 14.12
N SER A 35 20.66 9.48 13.08
CA SER A 35 21.76 8.75 12.44
C SER A 35 23.01 9.60 12.35
N TRP A 36 24.06 9.20 13.08
CA TRP A 36 25.33 9.93 13.10
C TRP A 36 26.30 9.50 11.99
N TRP A 37 25.99 8.46 11.23
CA TRP A 37 26.76 8.07 10.05
C TRP A 37 26.84 9.20 9.01
N GLY A 38 25.83 10.06 8.96
CA GLY A 38 25.84 11.24 8.11
C GLY A 38 26.98 12.24 8.42
N LEU A 39 27.62 12.16 9.58
CA LEU A 39 28.80 13.00 9.86
C LEU A 39 29.95 12.78 8.86
N LEU A 40 30.00 11.62 8.20
CA LEU A 40 30.95 11.36 7.11
C LEU A 40 30.78 12.31 5.91
N VAL A 41 29.67 13.01 5.80
CA VAL A 41 29.44 14.04 4.75
C VAL A 41 30.01 15.40 5.16
N MET A 42 30.29 15.65 6.45
CA MET A 42 30.78 16.94 6.92
C MET A 42 32.10 17.40 6.25
N PRO A 43 33.10 16.53 6.00
CA PRO A 43 34.29 16.92 5.24
C PRO A 43 33.98 17.43 3.84
N LEU A 44 32.93 16.85 3.16
CA LEU A 44 32.51 17.31 1.82
C LEU A 44 31.86 18.69 1.91
N ILE A 45 31.01 18.93 2.92
CA ILE A 45 30.40 20.24 3.16
C ILE A 45 31.48 21.29 3.45
N TYR A 46 32.49 20.92 4.28
CA TYR A 46 33.61 21.78 4.56
C TYR A 46 34.44 22.11 3.31
N ASP A 47 34.68 21.10 2.47
CA ASP A 47 35.43 21.31 1.23
C ASP A 47 34.64 22.21 0.25
N LEU A 48 33.37 21.98 0.10
CA LEU A 48 32.49 22.75 -0.81
C LEU A 48 32.53 24.27 -0.51
N TYR A 49 32.49 24.65 0.77
CA TYR A 49 32.38 26.05 1.16
C TYR A 49 33.72 26.69 1.53
N ILE A 50 34.64 25.95 2.19
CA ILE A 50 35.79 26.50 2.87
C ILE A 50 37.12 26.08 2.23
N SER A 51 37.44 24.77 2.20
CA SER A 51 38.75 24.33 1.74
C SER A 51 38.94 24.43 0.23
N ARG A 52 37.87 24.15 -0.52
CA ARG A 52 37.82 24.19 -2.00
C ARG A 52 39.01 23.45 -2.64
N LYS A 53 39.50 22.38 -1.97
CA LYS A 53 40.57 21.54 -2.49
C LYS A 53 40.13 20.74 -3.70
N ILE A 54 38.88 20.28 -3.71
CA ILE A 54 38.26 19.60 -4.84
C ILE A 54 37.61 20.67 -5.71
N ASN A 55 38.05 20.76 -6.96
CA ASN A 55 37.40 21.64 -7.93
C ASN A 55 36.08 21.00 -8.45
N TRP A 56 34.98 21.17 -7.69
CA TRP A 56 33.66 20.65 -8.04
C TRP A 56 33.10 21.22 -9.34
N SER A 57 33.68 22.37 -9.81
CA SER A 57 33.22 23.11 -11.01
C SER A 57 34.29 23.14 -12.10
N TRP A 58 35.26 22.21 -12.12
CA TRP A 58 36.36 22.17 -13.08
C TRP A 58 35.92 22.35 -14.55
N TRP A 59 34.75 21.84 -14.86
CA TRP A 59 34.17 21.90 -16.19
C TRP A 59 33.72 23.31 -16.60
N ARG A 60 33.64 24.26 -15.67
CA ARG A 60 33.32 25.69 -15.93
C ARG A 60 34.53 26.52 -16.30
N GLU A 61 35.72 25.98 -16.18
CA GLU A 61 36.96 26.70 -16.51
C GLU A 61 37.05 27.07 -17.97
N PRO A 62 37.63 28.26 -18.30
CA PRO A 62 37.72 28.75 -19.69
C PRO A 62 38.41 27.81 -20.65
N GLU A 63 39.36 27.00 -20.14
CA GLU A 63 40.18 26.04 -20.90
C GLU A 63 39.38 24.83 -21.39
N VAL A 64 38.27 24.55 -20.75
CA VAL A 64 37.38 23.43 -21.12
C VAL A 64 36.55 23.76 -22.35
N GLY A 65 36.55 22.86 -23.33
CA GLY A 65 35.82 23.06 -24.58
C GLY A 65 34.33 23.27 -24.40
N PRO A 66 33.63 23.96 -25.30
CA PRO A 66 32.21 24.31 -25.15
C PRO A 66 31.30 23.09 -25.10
N ALA A 67 31.61 22.01 -25.84
CA ALA A 67 30.85 20.79 -25.85
C ALA A 67 30.90 20.08 -24.46
N THR A 68 32.09 19.99 -23.86
CA THR A 68 32.27 19.41 -22.51
C THR A 68 31.54 20.25 -21.47
N ARG A 69 31.61 21.58 -21.53
CA ARG A 69 30.85 22.47 -20.64
C ARG A 69 29.33 22.23 -20.75
N PHE A 70 28.83 22.11 -21.95
CA PHE A 70 27.41 21.83 -22.19
C PHE A 70 27.01 20.48 -21.57
N VAL A 71 27.72 19.40 -21.89
CA VAL A 71 27.41 18.05 -21.35
C VAL A 71 27.50 18.02 -19.82
N MET A 72 28.58 18.56 -19.24
CA MET A 72 28.78 18.57 -17.81
C MET A 72 27.77 19.43 -17.05
N SER A 73 27.24 20.50 -17.65
CA SER A 73 26.16 21.28 -17.06
C SER A 73 24.87 20.47 -16.88
N TRP A 74 24.56 19.60 -17.84
CA TRP A 74 23.43 18.67 -17.74
C TRP A 74 23.70 17.57 -16.70
N VAL A 75 24.90 17.01 -16.69
CA VAL A 75 25.30 16.01 -15.68
C VAL A 75 25.17 16.59 -14.26
N ASP A 76 25.69 17.79 -14.02
CA ASP A 76 25.60 18.48 -12.72
C ASP A 76 24.13 18.70 -12.30
N ALA A 77 23.30 19.20 -13.22
CA ALA A 77 21.88 19.44 -12.97
C ALA A 77 21.13 18.13 -12.67
N ILE A 78 21.39 17.07 -13.44
CA ILE A 78 20.75 15.74 -13.25
C ILE A 78 21.16 15.12 -11.91
N VAL A 79 22.45 15.13 -11.59
CA VAL A 79 22.96 14.58 -10.29
C VAL A 79 22.35 15.34 -9.12
N PHE A 80 22.34 16.69 -9.18
CA PHE A 80 21.69 17.49 -8.14
C PHE A 80 20.20 17.16 -8.01
N ALA A 81 19.46 17.08 -9.14
CA ALA A 81 18.04 16.77 -9.14
C ALA A 81 17.76 15.36 -8.55
N LEU A 82 18.54 14.35 -8.93
CA LEU A 82 18.37 12.98 -8.41
C LEU A 82 18.63 12.91 -6.91
N VAL A 83 19.69 13.57 -6.41
CA VAL A 83 19.97 13.63 -4.97
C VAL A 83 18.87 14.36 -4.22
N ALA A 84 18.46 15.53 -4.71
CA ALA A 84 17.39 16.31 -4.08
C ALA A 84 16.06 15.55 -4.05
N ILE A 85 15.65 14.95 -5.18
CA ILE A 85 14.43 14.13 -5.27
C ILE A 85 14.51 12.90 -4.36
N TYR A 86 15.67 12.23 -4.28
CA TYR A 86 15.85 11.10 -3.37
C TYR A 86 15.54 11.50 -1.92
N PHE A 87 16.14 12.60 -1.44
CA PHE A 87 15.92 13.08 -0.07
C PHE A 87 14.47 13.55 0.15
N LEU A 88 13.89 14.30 -0.80
CA LEU A 88 12.50 14.74 -0.71
C LEU A 88 11.55 13.56 -0.65
N ASN A 89 11.70 12.59 -1.55
CA ASN A 89 10.85 11.40 -1.60
C ASN A 89 11.04 10.48 -0.39
N GLN A 90 12.25 10.43 0.16
CA GLN A 90 12.53 9.54 1.29
C GLN A 90 11.98 10.10 2.62
N PHE A 91 12.09 11.40 2.85
CA PHE A 91 11.86 11.99 4.17
C PHE A 91 10.65 12.92 4.25
N PHE A 92 10.21 13.51 3.15
CA PHE A 92 9.20 14.58 3.18
C PHE A 92 7.93 14.22 2.43
N PHE A 93 7.98 14.23 1.10
CA PHE A 93 6.82 14.07 0.25
C PHE A 93 7.13 13.16 -0.94
N GLN A 94 6.15 12.38 -1.35
CA GLN A 94 6.26 11.55 -2.55
C GLN A 94 4.95 11.60 -3.33
N ASN A 95 5.07 11.62 -4.66
CA ASN A 95 3.92 11.56 -5.54
C ASN A 95 3.53 10.11 -5.83
N PHE A 96 2.22 9.86 -5.83
CA PHE A 96 1.62 8.59 -6.21
C PHE A 96 0.45 8.83 -7.16
N VAL A 97 0.19 7.89 -8.06
CA VAL A 97 -1.00 7.86 -8.90
C VAL A 97 -1.94 6.77 -8.42
N ILE A 98 -3.24 7.01 -8.47
CA ILE A 98 -4.27 6.00 -8.14
C ILE A 98 -4.51 5.15 -9.39
N PRO A 99 -4.18 3.85 -9.36
CA PRO A 99 -4.31 2.99 -10.52
C PRO A 99 -5.63 2.20 -10.57
N SER A 100 -6.45 2.25 -9.51
CA SER A 100 -7.63 1.39 -9.37
C SER A 100 -8.79 2.09 -8.68
N SER A 101 -10.00 1.60 -8.92
CA SER A 101 -11.27 2.12 -8.40
C SER A 101 -11.59 1.73 -6.93
N SER A 102 -10.64 1.13 -6.19
CA SER A 102 -10.91 0.64 -4.82
C SER A 102 -11.24 1.73 -3.78
N LEU A 103 -10.94 3.00 -4.07
CA LEU A 103 -11.35 4.18 -3.30
C LEU A 103 -12.27 5.09 -4.12
N GLU A 104 -12.96 4.54 -5.12
CA GLU A 104 -13.87 5.27 -6.01
C GLU A 104 -14.83 6.15 -5.22
N LYS A 105 -15.24 7.30 -5.81
CA LYS A 105 -15.95 8.43 -5.19
C LYS A 105 -15.10 9.26 -4.23
N THR A 106 -14.12 8.68 -3.53
CA THR A 106 -13.17 9.46 -2.71
C THR A 106 -11.93 9.81 -3.51
N LEU A 107 -11.20 8.82 -4.02
CA LEU A 107 -10.05 8.97 -4.92
C LEU A 107 -10.33 8.21 -6.20
N LEU A 108 -10.23 8.91 -7.32
CA LEU A 108 -10.52 8.36 -8.64
C LEU A 108 -9.26 7.78 -9.28
N THR A 109 -9.44 6.78 -10.13
CA THR A 109 -8.37 6.31 -11.02
C THR A 109 -7.83 7.49 -11.84
N GLY A 110 -6.51 7.66 -11.88
CA GLY A 110 -5.85 8.80 -12.52
C GLY A 110 -5.66 10.03 -11.63
N ASP A 111 -6.05 9.98 -10.33
CA ASP A 111 -5.67 11.01 -9.36
C ASP A 111 -4.18 10.91 -8.99
N TYR A 112 -3.45 12.01 -9.10
CA TYR A 112 -2.08 12.15 -8.65
C TYR A 112 -2.06 12.80 -7.28
N LEU A 113 -1.53 12.09 -6.29
CA LEU A 113 -1.53 12.47 -4.89
C LEU A 113 -0.17 12.97 -4.44
N LEU A 114 -0.15 14.08 -3.71
CA LEU A 114 1.01 14.41 -2.88
C LEU A 114 0.85 13.77 -1.50
N VAL A 115 1.75 12.85 -1.17
CA VAL A 115 1.74 12.09 0.07
C VAL A 115 2.82 12.58 1.01
N SER A 116 2.41 12.98 2.22
CA SER A 116 3.31 13.41 3.29
C SER A 116 3.80 12.22 4.10
N LYS A 117 5.10 12.04 4.15
CA LYS A 117 5.75 11.10 5.08
C LYS A 117 5.91 11.70 6.48
N LEU A 118 5.99 13.04 6.57
CA LEU A 118 6.08 13.75 7.83
C LEU A 118 4.87 13.53 8.73
N SER A 119 3.69 13.33 8.14
CA SER A 119 2.44 13.16 8.90
C SER A 119 2.54 12.04 9.93
N TYR A 120 3.10 10.88 9.54
CA TYR A 120 3.28 9.72 10.43
C TYR A 120 4.75 9.46 10.80
N GLY A 121 5.67 10.30 10.29
CA GLY A 121 7.11 10.14 10.39
C GLY A 121 7.70 9.27 9.29
N PRO A 122 8.77 9.73 8.61
CA PRO A 122 9.43 8.95 7.58
C PRO A 122 10.11 7.71 8.15
N ARG A 123 10.11 6.63 7.37
CA ARG A 123 10.90 5.43 7.68
C ARG A 123 12.35 5.65 7.22
N ILE A 124 13.31 5.22 8.03
CA ILE A 124 14.66 5.00 7.53
C ILE A 124 14.58 3.83 6.54
N PRO A 125 15.09 3.98 5.31
CA PRO A 125 14.93 2.95 4.30
C PRO A 125 15.63 1.65 4.74
N PRO A 126 14.90 0.53 4.87
CA PRO A 126 15.52 -0.77 5.13
C PRO A 126 16.50 -1.17 4.01
N THR A 127 16.23 -0.76 2.77
CA THR A 127 17.07 -0.98 1.58
C THR A 127 17.67 0.35 1.10
N PRO A 128 18.78 0.84 1.72
CA PRO A 128 19.29 2.19 1.48
C PRO A 128 19.89 2.38 0.09
N LEU A 129 20.45 1.33 -0.50
CA LEU A 129 21.07 1.39 -1.82
C LEU A 129 20.03 1.08 -2.91
N THR A 130 19.34 2.12 -3.35
CA THR A 130 18.29 2.03 -4.36
C THR A 130 18.39 3.16 -5.38
N MET A 131 18.04 2.86 -6.62
CA MET A 131 17.96 3.87 -7.69
C MET A 131 16.80 4.83 -7.40
N PRO A 132 17.01 6.15 -7.41
CA PRO A 132 15.94 7.13 -7.28
C PRO A 132 14.84 6.93 -8.33
N LEU A 133 13.60 7.33 -7.99
CA LEU A 133 12.42 7.30 -8.85
C LEU A 133 11.96 5.89 -9.29
N THR A 134 12.51 4.84 -8.68
CA THR A 134 12.09 3.46 -8.97
C THR A 134 11.58 2.78 -7.71
N GLN A 135 10.60 1.88 -7.83
CA GLN A 135 10.10 1.11 -6.70
C GLN A 135 10.89 -0.19 -6.50
N HIS A 136 10.96 -1.04 -7.50
CA HIS A 136 11.61 -2.35 -7.41
C HIS A 136 12.33 -2.77 -8.69
N THR A 137 11.93 -2.25 -9.87
CA THR A 137 12.48 -2.66 -11.16
C THR A 137 12.89 -1.42 -11.96
N LEU A 138 14.04 -1.48 -12.61
CA LEU A 138 14.46 -0.45 -13.55
C LEU A 138 13.63 -0.57 -14.83
N PRO A 139 12.96 0.51 -15.27
CA PRO A 139 12.32 0.53 -16.57
C PRO A 139 13.37 0.27 -17.65
N ILE A 140 13.09 -0.24 -18.78
CA ILE A 140 14.01 -0.58 -19.89
C ILE A 140 14.87 -1.81 -19.64
N LEU A 141 15.60 -1.90 -18.51
CA LEU A 141 16.53 -2.99 -18.21
C LEU A 141 15.83 -4.20 -17.57
N ASN A 142 14.63 -4.04 -17.03
CA ASN A 142 13.84 -5.06 -16.33
C ASN A 142 14.61 -5.82 -15.24
N CYS A 143 15.64 -5.18 -14.66
CA CYS A 143 16.39 -5.72 -13.54
C CYS A 143 16.05 -5.01 -12.23
N ARG A 144 16.47 -5.56 -11.10
CA ARG A 144 16.24 -4.96 -9.78
C ARG A 144 16.86 -3.57 -9.70
N SER A 145 16.13 -2.62 -9.13
CA SER A 145 16.56 -1.23 -8.95
C SER A 145 17.22 -0.96 -7.59
N TYR A 146 17.47 -2.00 -6.81
CA TYR A 146 18.05 -1.92 -5.46
C TYR A 146 19.01 -3.07 -5.19
N LEU A 147 19.92 -2.85 -4.23
CA LEU A 147 20.77 -3.89 -3.69
C LEU A 147 20.13 -4.46 -2.42
N GLU A 148 20.19 -5.79 -2.26
CA GLU A 148 19.65 -6.47 -1.08
C GLU A 148 20.53 -6.32 0.15
N TRP A 149 21.76 -5.87 0.00
CA TRP A 149 22.70 -5.62 1.08
C TRP A 149 23.31 -4.21 0.95
N PRO A 150 23.41 -3.44 2.05
CA PRO A 150 22.94 -3.75 3.41
C PRO A 150 21.43 -3.63 3.54
N GLN A 151 20.85 -4.40 4.47
CA GLN A 151 19.49 -4.20 4.95
C GLN A 151 19.54 -3.72 6.41
N TRP A 152 18.75 -2.68 6.70
CA TRP A 152 18.65 -2.11 8.04
C TRP A 152 17.34 -2.53 8.71
N GLU A 153 17.39 -2.68 10.04
CA GLU A 153 16.19 -2.91 10.83
C GLU A 153 15.21 -1.72 10.71
N TYR A 154 13.93 -2.04 10.83
CA TYR A 154 12.89 -1.03 10.79
C TYR A 154 13.11 0.03 11.88
N ARG A 155 13.12 1.26 11.45
CA ARG A 155 13.11 2.46 12.30
C ARG A 155 12.32 3.57 11.65
N ARG A 156 11.52 4.25 12.45
CA ARG A 156 10.72 5.41 12.01
C ARG A 156 11.17 6.64 12.77
N VAL A 157 11.36 7.75 12.06
CA VAL A 157 11.60 9.06 12.65
C VAL A 157 10.27 9.59 13.20
N LYS A 158 10.30 10.34 14.30
CA LYS A 158 9.10 10.93 14.88
C LYS A 158 8.40 11.84 13.86
N GLY A 159 7.12 11.59 13.64
CA GLY A 159 6.25 12.38 12.77
C GLY A 159 5.47 13.45 13.51
N LEU A 160 4.55 14.08 12.78
CA LEU A 160 3.63 15.10 13.33
C LEU A 160 2.47 14.48 14.12
N GLY A 161 2.17 13.20 13.87
CA GLY A 161 1.10 12.47 14.56
C GLY A 161 1.09 10.99 14.18
N ASP A 162 0.08 10.27 14.67
CA ASP A 162 -0.16 8.87 14.40
C ASP A 162 -1.31 8.69 13.40
N VAL A 163 -1.41 7.49 12.80
CA VAL A 163 -2.54 7.11 11.95
C VAL A 163 -3.83 7.17 12.78
N GLN A 164 -4.81 7.91 12.27
CA GLN A 164 -6.11 8.08 12.88
C GLN A 164 -7.18 7.21 12.22
N LEU A 165 -8.26 6.96 12.94
CA LEU A 165 -9.41 6.28 12.38
C LEU A 165 -9.99 7.07 11.21
N ASN A 166 -10.32 6.38 10.12
CA ASN A 166 -10.79 6.90 8.85
C ASN A 166 -9.76 7.71 8.03
N ASP A 167 -8.50 7.80 8.45
CA ASP A 167 -7.44 8.32 7.59
C ASP A 167 -7.28 7.49 6.32
N ILE A 168 -7.09 8.13 5.17
CA ILE A 168 -6.59 7.48 3.97
C ILE A 168 -5.08 7.36 4.11
N VAL A 169 -4.55 6.16 3.92
CA VAL A 169 -3.15 5.83 4.20
C VAL A 169 -2.51 5.14 3.01
N VAL A 170 -1.32 5.61 2.65
CA VAL A 170 -0.43 4.91 1.69
C VAL A 170 0.47 3.97 2.49
N PHE A 171 0.55 2.72 2.06
CA PHE A 171 1.37 1.69 2.70
C PHE A 171 1.89 0.68 1.68
N ASN A 172 2.98 -0.02 2.01
CA ASN A 172 3.46 -1.13 1.20
C ASN A 172 2.57 -2.36 1.42
N TYR A 173 2.27 -3.06 0.34
CA TYR A 173 1.38 -4.22 0.34
C TYR A 173 1.88 -5.35 1.27
N PRO A 174 1.14 -5.73 2.32
CA PRO A 174 1.64 -6.66 3.32
C PRO A 174 1.94 -8.07 2.78
N ALA A 175 1.10 -8.57 1.86
CA ALA A 175 1.30 -9.87 1.23
C ALA A 175 2.23 -9.83 0.00
N GLY A 176 2.84 -8.68 -0.29
CA GLY A 176 3.78 -8.48 -1.41
C GLY A 176 5.22 -8.88 -1.11
N ASP A 177 5.47 -9.62 -0.03
CA ASP A 177 6.78 -10.21 0.31
C ASP A 177 7.22 -11.30 -0.66
N THR A 178 6.28 -11.98 -1.29
CA THR A 178 6.49 -12.97 -2.35
C THR A 178 5.65 -12.59 -3.57
N VAL A 179 6.24 -12.58 -4.75
CA VAL A 179 5.59 -12.14 -5.99
C VAL A 179 5.99 -13.05 -7.15
N ALA A 180 5.02 -13.46 -7.96
CA ALA A 180 5.23 -14.05 -9.27
C ALA A 180 5.33 -12.92 -10.31
N LEU A 181 6.48 -12.78 -10.97
CA LEU A 181 6.80 -11.56 -11.75
C LEU A 181 5.84 -11.27 -12.92
N ASN A 182 5.22 -12.29 -13.53
CA ASN A 182 4.25 -12.09 -14.60
C ASN A 182 2.81 -11.85 -14.06
N GLN A 183 2.60 -11.96 -12.72
CA GLN A 183 1.30 -11.79 -12.05
C GLN A 183 1.43 -10.84 -10.84
N GLN A 184 2.20 -9.77 -10.98
CA GLN A 184 2.57 -8.87 -9.87
C GLN A 184 1.39 -8.18 -9.17
N ASN A 185 0.26 -8.04 -9.86
CA ASN A 185 -0.95 -7.40 -9.34
C ASN A 185 -1.82 -8.35 -8.49
N GLN A 186 -1.47 -9.64 -8.43
CA GLN A 186 -2.21 -10.65 -7.69
C GLN A 186 -1.50 -11.02 -6.38
N ASP A 187 -2.30 -11.37 -5.38
CA ASP A 187 -1.80 -11.91 -4.12
C ASP A 187 -1.27 -13.33 -4.34
N TYR A 188 0.05 -13.50 -4.18
CA TYR A 188 0.73 -14.79 -4.37
C TYR A 188 0.16 -15.90 -3.50
N TYR A 189 -0.12 -15.60 -2.23
CA TYR A 189 -0.63 -16.59 -1.27
C TYR A 189 -2.04 -17.03 -1.63
N ARG A 190 -2.91 -16.06 -1.92
CA ARG A 190 -4.27 -16.35 -2.38
C ARG A 190 -4.26 -17.18 -3.66
N MET A 191 -3.45 -16.80 -4.63
CA MET A 191 -3.29 -17.51 -5.90
C MET A 191 -2.78 -18.94 -5.68
N ALA A 192 -1.81 -19.15 -4.76
CA ALA A 192 -1.32 -20.49 -4.42
C ALA A 192 -2.41 -21.38 -3.84
N TYR A 193 -3.24 -20.85 -2.93
CA TYR A 193 -4.36 -21.61 -2.37
C TYR A 193 -5.45 -21.90 -3.43
N GLN A 194 -5.82 -20.93 -4.25
CA GLN A 194 -6.81 -21.11 -5.31
C GLN A 194 -6.38 -22.16 -6.34
N LEU A 195 -5.17 -22.07 -6.84
CA LEU A 195 -4.62 -23.05 -7.78
C LEU A 195 -4.51 -24.44 -7.15
N GLY A 196 -4.07 -24.53 -5.89
CA GLY A 196 -4.00 -25.79 -5.18
C GLY A 196 -5.37 -26.45 -5.00
N ASP A 197 -6.39 -25.66 -4.73
CA ASP A 197 -7.78 -26.13 -4.61
C ASP A 197 -8.30 -26.68 -5.95
N GLN A 198 -8.09 -25.95 -7.02
CA GLN A 198 -8.44 -26.41 -8.38
C GLN A 198 -7.75 -27.71 -8.74
N MET A 199 -6.46 -27.85 -8.44
CA MET A 199 -5.68 -29.04 -8.77
C MET A 199 -6.06 -30.27 -7.95
N LEU A 200 -6.33 -30.10 -6.65
CA LEU A 200 -6.69 -31.20 -5.76
C LEU A 200 -8.18 -31.55 -5.81
N GLY A 201 -9.02 -30.60 -6.23
CA GLY A 201 -10.44 -30.78 -6.46
C GLY A 201 -10.81 -31.52 -7.76
N GLY A 202 -9.80 -31.79 -8.63
CA GLY A 202 -9.97 -32.51 -9.88
C GLY A 202 -10.70 -31.77 -10.99
N GLN A 203 -10.89 -30.47 -10.88
CA GLN A 203 -11.44 -29.62 -11.94
C GLN A 203 -10.33 -28.89 -12.70
N PRO A 204 -10.37 -28.80 -14.04
CA PRO A 204 -9.40 -28.02 -14.78
C PRO A 204 -9.53 -26.53 -14.41
N ALA A 205 -8.39 -25.88 -14.18
CA ALA A 205 -8.31 -24.45 -13.92
C ALA A 205 -8.79 -23.67 -15.16
N THR A 206 -10.04 -23.24 -15.15
CA THR A 206 -10.53 -22.24 -16.11
C THR A 206 -10.52 -20.87 -15.44
N PRO A 207 -10.14 -19.78 -16.14
CA PRO A 207 -10.08 -18.45 -15.56
C PRO A 207 -11.40 -17.94 -14.95
N ASP A 208 -12.52 -18.50 -15.42
CA ASP A 208 -13.88 -18.10 -15.06
C ASP A 208 -14.59 -19.09 -14.11
N ALA A 209 -13.91 -20.16 -13.68
CA ALA A 209 -14.50 -21.08 -12.71
C ALA A 209 -14.52 -20.43 -11.33
N GLU A 210 -15.70 -20.27 -10.73
CA GLU A 210 -15.80 -19.90 -9.31
C GLU A 210 -14.97 -20.89 -8.48
N PRO A 211 -14.09 -20.43 -7.59
CA PRO A 211 -13.28 -21.29 -6.75
C PRO A 211 -14.20 -22.07 -5.83
N THR A 212 -14.50 -23.30 -6.21
CA THR A 212 -15.05 -24.24 -5.27
C THR A 212 -13.92 -24.60 -4.32
N LEU A 213 -13.90 -24.03 -3.11
CA LEU A 213 -13.24 -24.73 -2.01
C LEU A 213 -13.61 -26.18 -2.17
N ALA A 214 -12.64 -27.09 -2.05
CA ALA A 214 -12.95 -28.52 -1.89
C ALA A 214 -13.79 -28.66 -0.61
N SER A 215 -14.84 -27.87 -0.52
CA SER A 215 -15.78 -27.72 0.60
C SER A 215 -16.46 -29.02 0.94
N ALA A 216 -16.54 -29.95 0.00
CA ALA A 216 -16.90 -31.32 0.24
C ALA A 216 -15.88 -32.09 1.13
N SER A 217 -14.64 -31.65 1.19
CA SER A 217 -13.58 -32.28 2.00
C SER A 217 -13.39 -31.65 3.38
N LEU A 218 -13.87 -30.39 3.55
CA LEU A 218 -13.79 -29.69 4.83
C LEU A 218 -14.96 -30.08 5.73
N ARG A 219 -14.71 -31.05 6.60
CA ARG A 219 -15.69 -31.46 7.62
C ARG A 219 -15.72 -30.43 8.75
N PRO A 220 -16.90 -30.03 9.25
CA PRO A 220 -17.00 -29.07 10.37
C PRO A 220 -16.21 -29.45 11.63
N ASN A 221 -15.88 -30.73 11.79
CA ASN A 221 -15.24 -31.31 12.98
C ASN A 221 -13.76 -31.65 12.76
N MET A 222 -13.09 -31.12 11.74
CA MET A 222 -11.65 -31.35 11.57
C MET A 222 -10.86 -30.75 12.74
N SER A 223 -9.90 -31.52 13.26
CA SER A 223 -8.93 -31.02 14.22
C SER A 223 -8.05 -29.92 13.60
N TYR A 224 -7.41 -29.11 14.44
CA TYR A 224 -6.45 -28.09 13.97
C TYR A 224 -5.37 -28.70 13.06
N ASP A 225 -4.78 -29.83 13.45
CA ASP A 225 -3.71 -30.49 12.69
C ASP A 225 -4.20 -30.96 11.30
N GLU A 226 -5.41 -31.52 11.23
CA GLU A 226 -6.04 -31.91 9.96
C GLU A 226 -6.29 -30.72 9.05
N GLN A 227 -6.82 -29.62 9.59
CA GLN A 227 -7.03 -28.38 8.83
C GLN A 227 -5.70 -27.84 8.31
N GLN A 228 -4.68 -27.71 9.16
CA GLN A 228 -3.38 -27.18 8.75
C GLN A 228 -2.69 -28.10 7.73
N ASN A 229 -2.82 -29.41 7.84
CA ASN A 229 -2.31 -30.35 6.86
C ASN A 229 -3.00 -30.21 5.50
N PHE A 230 -4.32 -30.00 5.52
CA PHE A 230 -5.09 -29.78 4.32
C PHE A 230 -4.64 -28.48 3.60
N PHE A 231 -4.65 -27.34 4.30
CA PHE A 231 -4.22 -26.06 3.72
C PHE A 231 -2.75 -26.07 3.27
N ARG A 232 -1.87 -26.79 3.98
CA ARG A 232 -0.48 -26.97 3.55
C ARG A 232 -0.36 -27.75 2.24
N LYS A 233 -1.19 -28.78 2.04
CA LYS A 233 -1.26 -29.52 0.77
C LYS A 233 -1.75 -28.61 -0.38
N LEU A 234 -2.81 -27.83 -0.16
CA LEU A 234 -3.30 -26.87 -1.12
C LEU A 234 -2.19 -25.89 -1.53
N TYR A 235 -1.56 -25.25 -0.55
CA TYR A 235 -0.47 -24.30 -0.80
C TYR A 235 0.70 -24.94 -1.54
N ALA A 236 1.11 -26.15 -1.16
CA ALA A 236 2.20 -26.87 -1.82
C ALA A 236 1.85 -27.22 -3.28
N ALA A 237 0.64 -27.70 -3.54
CA ALA A 237 0.18 -28.02 -4.89
C ALA A 237 0.16 -26.76 -5.78
N GLY A 238 -0.44 -25.66 -5.33
CA GLY A 238 -0.50 -24.42 -6.09
C GLY A 238 0.87 -23.79 -6.33
N THR A 239 1.75 -23.78 -5.33
CA THR A 239 3.13 -23.27 -5.51
C THR A 239 3.95 -24.14 -6.46
N SER A 240 3.77 -25.46 -6.42
CA SER A 240 4.41 -26.38 -7.36
C SER A 240 3.93 -26.13 -8.79
N TYR A 241 2.62 -25.95 -8.95
CA TYR A 241 2.04 -25.61 -10.27
C TYR A 241 2.58 -24.28 -10.81
N MET A 242 2.58 -23.21 -10.03
CA MET A 242 3.12 -21.92 -10.46
C MET A 242 4.58 -22.03 -10.91
N ARG A 243 5.40 -22.80 -10.19
CA ARG A 243 6.81 -23.02 -10.57
C ARG A 243 6.96 -23.86 -11.82
N SER A 244 6.01 -24.74 -12.13
CA SER A 244 6.03 -25.56 -13.36
C SER A 244 5.61 -24.79 -14.61
N GLN A 245 5.04 -23.58 -14.44
CA GLN A 245 4.54 -22.73 -15.53
C GLN A 245 5.24 -21.35 -15.54
N PRO A 246 6.56 -21.28 -15.76
CA PRO A 246 7.33 -20.03 -15.69
C PRO A 246 6.91 -19.00 -16.75
N GLU A 247 6.37 -19.45 -17.89
CA GLU A 247 5.88 -18.53 -18.94
C GLU A 247 4.65 -17.75 -18.47
N GLN A 248 3.76 -18.39 -17.68
CA GLN A 248 2.53 -17.77 -17.19
C GLN A 248 2.78 -16.93 -15.93
N PHE A 249 3.59 -17.44 -14.99
CA PHE A 249 3.76 -16.81 -13.67
C PHE A 249 5.07 -16.02 -13.53
N GLY A 250 6.05 -16.30 -14.38
CA GLY A 250 7.40 -15.73 -14.24
C GLY A 250 8.18 -16.33 -13.06
N GLU A 251 9.31 -15.72 -12.77
CA GLU A 251 10.11 -16.05 -11.58
C GLU A 251 9.37 -15.62 -10.29
N VAL A 252 9.42 -16.46 -9.26
CA VAL A 252 8.91 -16.13 -7.93
C VAL A 252 10.03 -15.49 -7.12
N VAL A 253 9.85 -14.22 -6.76
CA VAL A 253 10.85 -13.41 -6.05
C VAL A 253 10.35 -12.94 -4.69
N SER A 254 11.30 -12.71 -3.77
CA SER A 254 11.03 -12.05 -2.49
C SER A 254 11.35 -10.55 -2.60
N ARG A 255 10.55 -9.71 -1.91
CA ARG A 255 10.75 -8.26 -1.88
C ARG A 255 10.84 -7.74 -0.45
N PRO A 256 11.87 -6.94 -0.11
CA PRO A 256 11.92 -6.19 1.15
C PRO A 256 10.69 -5.28 1.30
N THR A 257 10.32 -4.95 2.53
CA THR A 257 9.10 -4.19 2.84
C THR A 257 8.97 -2.89 2.05
N ASP A 258 10.04 -2.11 1.95
CA ASP A 258 10.05 -0.82 1.24
C ASP A 258 10.13 -0.95 -0.29
N ARG A 259 10.26 -2.17 -0.81
CA ARG A 259 10.30 -2.47 -2.26
C ARG A 259 9.02 -3.13 -2.76
N ARG A 260 8.04 -3.37 -1.88
CA ARG A 260 6.72 -3.91 -2.25
C ARG A 260 5.86 -2.83 -2.89
N GLU A 261 4.81 -3.25 -3.60
CA GLU A 261 3.83 -2.33 -4.19
C GLU A 261 3.21 -1.41 -3.15
N ASN A 262 2.89 -0.19 -3.58
CA ASN A 262 2.24 0.80 -2.72
C ASN A 262 0.72 0.72 -2.90
N TYR A 263 0.01 0.53 -1.80
CA TYR A 263 -1.45 0.51 -1.76
C TYR A 263 -1.96 1.72 -1.00
N VAL A 264 -3.18 2.13 -1.36
CA VAL A 264 -3.90 3.22 -0.68
C VAL A 264 -5.24 2.67 -0.23
N LYS A 265 -5.54 2.76 1.07
CA LYS A 265 -6.80 2.34 1.67
C LYS A 265 -7.17 3.25 2.84
N ARG A 266 -8.39 3.11 3.32
CA ARG A 266 -8.86 3.78 4.52
C ARG A 266 -8.56 2.94 5.76
N CYS A 267 -8.02 3.57 6.80
CA CYS A 267 -7.80 2.93 8.09
C CYS A 267 -9.14 2.84 8.86
N VAL A 268 -9.71 1.65 8.91
CA VAL A 268 -11.00 1.40 9.60
C VAL A 268 -10.85 0.70 10.94
N GLY A 269 -9.62 0.40 11.35
CA GLY A 269 -9.33 -0.19 12.65
C GLY A 269 -7.92 0.13 13.13
N LEU A 270 -7.82 0.56 14.40
CA LEU A 270 -6.59 1.01 15.04
C LEU A 270 -6.03 -0.07 15.99
N PRO A 271 -4.73 0.00 16.34
CA PRO A 271 -4.10 -0.94 17.27
C PRO A 271 -4.84 -1.05 18.61
N GLY A 272 -5.12 -2.27 19.06
CA GLY A 272 -5.81 -2.57 20.32
C GLY A 272 -7.33 -2.60 20.22
N GLN A 273 -7.92 -2.26 19.08
CA GLN A 273 -9.37 -2.36 18.87
C GLN A 273 -9.76 -3.78 18.41
N THR A 274 -10.97 -4.19 18.76
CA THR A 274 -11.62 -5.38 18.20
C THR A 274 -12.55 -4.94 17.08
N LEU A 275 -12.26 -5.41 15.86
CA LEU A 275 -13.05 -5.13 14.67
C LEU A 275 -14.01 -6.29 14.41
N GLN A 276 -15.23 -5.96 14.06
CA GLN A 276 -16.23 -6.89 13.55
C GLN A 276 -17.06 -6.21 12.46
N ILE A 277 -17.36 -6.91 11.37
CA ILE A 277 -18.32 -6.45 10.36
C ILE A 277 -19.61 -7.25 10.52
N ARG A 278 -20.75 -6.55 10.60
CA ARG A 278 -22.09 -7.14 10.66
C ARG A 278 -22.98 -6.46 9.64
N ASN A 279 -23.47 -7.22 8.69
CA ASN A 279 -24.31 -6.69 7.59
C ASN A 279 -23.70 -5.42 6.96
N ASN A 280 -22.43 -5.51 6.57
CA ASN A 280 -21.62 -4.44 5.98
C ASN A 280 -21.26 -3.28 6.95
N VAL A 281 -21.77 -3.22 8.17
CA VAL A 281 -21.40 -2.19 9.14
C VAL A 281 -20.16 -2.62 9.93
N VAL A 282 -19.15 -1.77 9.93
CA VAL A 282 -17.92 -1.97 10.73
C VAL A 282 -18.19 -1.57 12.18
N TYR A 283 -17.95 -2.49 13.11
CA TYR A 283 -18.00 -2.27 14.54
C TYR A 283 -16.59 -2.28 15.13
N LEU A 284 -16.28 -1.33 15.98
CA LEU A 284 -15.03 -1.23 16.74
C LEU A 284 -15.35 -1.29 18.23
N ASN A 285 -14.80 -2.27 18.93
CA ASN A 285 -15.10 -2.54 20.35
C ASN A 285 -16.62 -2.59 20.63
N GLY A 286 -17.38 -3.20 19.71
CA GLY A 286 -18.84 -3.35 19.81
C GLY A 286 -19.67 -2.12 19.43
N LYS A 287 -19.03 -1.00 19.07
CA LYS A 287 -19.73 0.23 18.62
C LYS A 287 -19.60 0.39 17.12
N PRO A 288 -20.67 0.81 16.41
CA PRO A 288 -20.59 1.04 14.97
C PRO A 288 -19.64 2.20 14.67
N ASN A 289 -18.77 2.01 13.69
CA ASN A 289 -17.95 3.08 13.13
C ASN A 289 -18.78 3.95 12.19
N ARG A 290 -18.60 5.27 12.26
CA ARG A 290 -19.22 6.19 11.29
C ARG A 290 -18.47 6.07 9.97
N GLU A 291 -19.14 5.56 8.95
CA GLU A 291 -18.58 5.47 7.61
C GLU A 291 -18.62 6.82 6.90
N PRO A 292 -17.60 7.15 6.07
CA PRO A 292 -17.65 8.27 5.13
C PRO A 292 -18.81 8.13 4.15
N GLU A 293 -19.28 9.26 3.61
CA GLU A 293 -20.44 9.30 2.71
C GLU A 293 -20.19 8.62 1.36
N ASN A 294 -18.92 8.63 0.91
CA ASN A 294 -18.48 8.04 -0.36
C ASN A 294 -18.28 6.51 -0.32
N VAL A 295 -18.45 5.87 0.84
CA VAL A 295 -18.42 4.41 0.91
C VAL A 295 -19.55 3.84 0.09
N GLN A 296 -19.21 2.89 -0.79
CA GLN A 296 -20.15 2.23 -1.67
C GLN A 296 -20.09 0.71 -1.54
N TYR A 297 -21.25 0.09 -1.73
CA TYR A 297 -21.46 -1.35 -1.74
C TYR A 297 -22.10 -1.78 -3.05
N ALA A 298 -21.87 -3.02 -3.46
CA ALA A 298 -22.48 -3.56 -4.65
C ALA A 298 -23.97 -3.92 -4.43
N TYR A 299 -24.77 -3.60 -5.44
CA TYR A 299 -26.18 -3.92 -5.50
C TYR A 299 -26.53 -4.49 -6.87
N GLU A 300 -27.50 -5.40 -6.87
CA GLU A 300 -28.24 -5.80 -8.06
C GLU A 300 -29.42 -4.85 -8.22
N VAL A 301 -29.36 -3.99 -9.24
CA VAL A 301 -30.37 -2.99 -9.54
C VAL A 301 -31.10 -3.41 -10.80
N THR A 302 -32.42 -3.60 -10.72
CA THR A 302 -33.26 -3.91 -11.88
C THR A 302 -33.98 -2.64 -12.34
N PHE A 303 -33.65 -2.20 -13.55
CA PHE A 303 -34.20 -1.00 -14.17
C PHE A 303 -35.48 -1.33 -14.99
N LYS A 304 -36.43 -0.41 -14.99
CA LYS A 304 -37.62 -0.42 -15.87
C LYS A 304 -37.34 0.32 -17.16
N GLN A 305 -36.48 1.32 -17.11
CA GLN A 305 -36.01 2.15 -18.22
C GLN A 305 -34.57 2.60 -17.99
N ASP A 306 -33.94 3.10 -19.02
CA ASP A 306 -32.57 3.61 -18.90
C ASP A 306 -32.47 4.77 -17.90
N LEU A 307 -31.34 4.84 -17.19
CA LEU A 307 -31.10 5.89 -16.21
C LEU A 307 -30.82 7.23 -16.94
N PRO A 308 -31.59 8.31 -16.65
CA PRO A 308 -31.33 9.62 -17.25
C PRO A 308 -29.95 10.17 -16.95
N GLU A 309 -29.34 10.87 -17.92
CA GLU A 309 -27.96 11.39 -17.79
C GLU A 309 -27.80 12.41 -16.65
N ASP A 310 -28.82 13.26 -16.46
CA ASP A 310 -28.83 14.23 -15.35
C ASP A 310 -28.79 13.52 -13.99
N LEU A 311 -29.55 12.42 -13.85
CA LEU A 311 -29.56 11.63 -12.63
C LEU A 311 -28.27 10.83 -12.43
N LYS A 312 -27.66 10.31 -13.50
CA LYS A 312 -26.32 9.70 -13.42
C LYS A 312 -25.30 10.68 -12.87
N LEU A 313 -25.26 11.89 -13.44
CA LEU A 313 -24.34 12.96 -13.00
C LEU A 313 -24.59 13.37 -11.55
N GLU A 314 -25.85 13.57 -11.15
CA GLU A 314 -26.22 13.92 -9.77
C GLU A 314 -25.76 12.87 -8.76
N LEU A 315 -25.95 11.59 -9.09
CA LEU A 315 -25.61 10.47 -8.21
C LEU A 315 -24.16 10.01 -8.36
N GLY A 316 -23.41 10.58 -9.30
CA GLY A 316 -22.06 10.19 -9.61
C GLY A 316 -21.93 8.77 -10.15
N ILE A 317 -22.96 8.26 -10.82
CA ILE A 317 -22.98 6.95 -11.46
C ILE A 317 -22.35 7.09 -12.84
N THR A 318 -21.33 6.29 -13.11
CA THR A 318 -20.62 6.28 -14.40
C THR A 318 -21.20 5.24 -15.34
N ASP A 319 -20.92 5.37 -16.64
CA ASP A 319 -21.30 4.32 -17.60
C ASP A 319 -20.57 3.01 -17.30
N GLU A 320 -19.32 3.06 -16.79
CA GLU A 320 -18.59 1.89 -16.33
C GLU A 320 -19.34 1.16 -15.21
N ASP A 321 -19.92 1.88 -14.25
CA ASP A 321 -20.76 1.29 -13.19
C ASP A 321 -21.96 0.51 -13.76
N LEU A 322 -22.50 0.94 -14.91
CA LEU A 322 -23.67 0.33 -15.56
C LEU A 322 -23.32 -0.85 -16.48
N TYR A 323 -22.09 -0.88 -17.03
CA TYR A 323 -21.68 -1.89 -18.01
C TYR A 323 -20.93 -3.08 -17.41
N THR A 324 -20.50 -3.00 -16.16
CA THR A 324 -19.61 -4.01 -15.54
C THR A 324 -20.23 -5.42 -15.49
N SER A 325 -21.53 -5.54 -15.32
CA SER A 325 -22.23 -6.83 -15.43
C SER A 325 -23.73 -6.58 -15.61
N ARG A 326 -24.25 -6.83 -16.82
CA ARG A 326 -25.67 -6.64 -17.14
C ARG A 326 -26.32 -7.97 -17.56
N ASN A 327 -27.37 -8.36 -16.88
CA ASN A 327 -28.24 -9.46 -17.27
C ASN A 327 -29.66 -8.92 -17.58
N GLY A 328 -29.91 -8.61 -18.84
CA GLY A 328 -31.13 -7.95 -19.27
C GLY A 328 -31.27 -6.55 -18.66
N GLN A 329 -32.33 -6.34 -17.86
CA GLN A 329 -32.57 -5.08 -17.14
C GLN A 329 -31.88 -4.99 -15.76
N THR A 330 -31.24 -6.06 -15.30
CA THR A 330 -30.55 -6.08 -14.01
C THR A 330 -29.08 -5.82 -14.21
N VAL A 331 -28.55 -4.86 -13.43
CA VAL A 331 -27.15 -4.43 -13.44
C VAL A 331 -26.58 -4.65 -12.05
N TRP A 332 -25.39 -5.24 -11.99
CA TRP A 332 -24.59 -5.30 -10.78
C TRP A 332 -23.74 -4.02 -10.73
N MET A 333 -23.97 -3.16 -9.73
CA MET A 333 -23.32 -1.85 -9.68
C MET A 333 -23.03 -1.39 -8.25
N PRO A 334 -21.93 -0.61 -8.04
CA PRO A 334 -21.64 -0.02 -6.75
C PRO A 334 -22.52 1.22 -6.53
N LEU A 335 -23.10 1.34 -5.33
CA LEU A 335 -23.89 2.51 -4.94
C LEU A 335 -23.44 3.02 -3.57
N THR A 336 -23.30 4.33 -3.46
CA THR A 336 -23.24 5.00 -2.16
C THR A 336 -24.61 4.95 -1.47
N ARG A 337 -24.65 5.19 -0.17
CA ARG A 337 -25.90 5.27 0.58
C ARG A 337 -26.86 6.33 -0.01
N VAL A 338 -26.31 7.48 -0.43
CA VAL A 338 -27.11 8.58 -1.03
C VAL A 338 -27.68 8.15 -2.37
N ALA A 339 -26.87 7.61 -3.26
CA ALA A 339 -27.29 7.14 -4.57
C ALA A 339 -28.37 6.04 -4.44
N LYS A 340 -28.16 5.06 -3.56
CA LYS A 340 -29.16 4.02 -3.29
C LYS A 340 -30.50 4.60 -2.84
N GLN A 341 -30.50 5.53 -1.87
CA GLN A 341 -31.73 6.15 -1.36
C GLN A 341 -32.44 6.99 -2.44
N ALA A 342 -31.69 7.70 -3.28
CA ALA A 342 -32.26 8.46 -4.39
C ALA A 342 -32.91 7.53 -5.42
N LEU A 343 -32.27 6.45 -5.82
CA LEU A 343 -32.81 5.46 -6.74
C LEU A 343 -34.06 4.74 -6.16
N GLN A 344 -34.09 4.45 -4.86
CA GLN A 344 -35.26 3.86 -4.20
C GLN A 344 -36.50 4.76 -4.25
N ARG A 345 -36.32 6.09 -4.38
CA ARG A 345 -37.42 7.07 -4.52
C ARG A 345 -37.89 7.24 -5.96
N ARG A 346 -37.33 6.49 -6.90
CA ARG A 346 -37.69 6.52 -8.33
C ARG A 346 -38.26 5.18 -8.82
N PRO A 347 -39.47 4.79 -8.33
CA PRO A 347 -40.12 3.55 -8.75
C PRO A 347 -40.52 3.53 -10.22
N ASP A 348 -40.52 4.68 -10.89
CA ASP A 348 -40.66 4.87 -12.32
C ASP A 348 -39.43 4.35 -13.11
N ILE A 349 -38.22 4.46 -12.55
CA ILE A 349 -36.96 4.04 -13.17
C ILE A 349 -36.53 2.66 -12.69
N VAL A 350 -36.60 2.42 -11.37
CA VAL A 350 -36.03 1.23 -10.72
C VAL A 350 -37.17 0.34 -10.17
N SER A 351 -37.13 -0.95 -10.53
CA SER A 351 -38.11 -1.94 -10.02
C SER A 351 -37.64 -2.59 -8.72
N SER A 352 -36.34 -2.85 -8.58
CA SER A 352 -35.79 -3.43 -7.36
C SER A 352 -34.29 -3.06 -7.15
N ILE A 353 -33.88 -2.95 -5.88
CA ILE A 353 -32.49 -2.83 -5.47
C ILE A 353 -32.24 -3.88 -4.38
N ARG A 354 -31.38 -4.84 -4.66
CA ARG A 354 -31.00 -5.92 -3.73
C ARG A 354 -29.51 -5.84 -3.45
N PRO A 355 -29.04 -6.09 -2.21
CA PRO A 355 -27.61 -6.23 -1.96
C PRO A 355 -27.05 -7.37 -2.83
N ALA A 356 -25.89 -7.14 -3.44
CA ALA A 356 -25.17 -8.20 -4.12
C ALA A 356 -24.72 -9.28 -3.12
N GLN A 357 -24.46 -10.48 -3.59
CA GLN A 357 -23.98 -11.57 -2.73
C GLN A 357 -22.57 -11.23 -2.22
N PRO A 358 -22.33 -11.24 -0.90
CA PRO A 358 -21.03 -10.95 -0.35
C PRO A 358 -20.05 -12.10 -0.63
N ALA A 359 -18.81 -11.75 -1.00
CA ALA A 359 -17.77 -12.75 -1.19
C ALA A 359 -17.47 -13.49 0.13
N ALA A 360 -17.26 -14.81 0.04
CA ALA A 360 -16.91 -15.67 1.16
C ALA A 360 -15.56 -16.36 0.96
N ASP A 361 -15.07 -16.43 -0.28
CA ASP A 361 -13.91 -17.22 -0.63
C ASP A 361 -12.59 -16.51 -0.35
N TRP A 362 -11.64 -17.28 0.16
CA TRP A 362 -10.26 -16.85 0.38
C TRP A 362 -10.08 -15.57 1.21
N LEU A 363 -11.01 -15.36 2.15
CA LEU A 363 -10.86 -14.30 3.16
C LEU A 363 -9.74 -14.65 4.13
N TYR A 364 -9.11 -13.62 4.70
CA TYR A 364 -8.10 -13.79 5.75
C TYR A 364 -8.71 -14.32 7.05
N PRO A 365 -8.05 -15.24 7.74
CA PRO A 365 -6.89 -16.01 7.32
C PRO A 365 -7.29 -17.15 6.35
N GLN A 366 -6.52 -17.35 5.29
CA GLN A 366 -6.86 -18.35 4.25
C GLN A 366 -6.73 -19.79 4.73
N ASN A 367 -5.98 -20.04 5.79
CA ASN A 367 -5.70 -21.35 6.37
C ASN A 367 -6.62 -21.71 7.55
N MET A 368 -7.83 -21.19 7.58
CA MET A 368 -8.81 -21.42 8.64
C MET A 368 -10.21 -21.66 8.05
N VAL A 369 -10.89 -22.69 8.53
CA VAL A 369 -12.32 -22.90 8.23
C VAL A 369 -13.16 -21.90 9.02
N LYS A 370 -14.00 -21.13 8.33
CA LYS A 370 -14.84 -20.10 8.91
C LYS A 370 -16.06 -19.80 8.02
N SER A 371 -17.11 -19.31 8.63
CA SER A 371 -18.34 -18.88 7.96
C SER A 371 -18.37 -17.36 7.69
N TRP A 372 -17.19 -16.73 7.53
CA TRP A 372 -17.11 -15.30 7.31
C TRP A 372 -17.37 -14.96 5.84
N THR A 373 -17.93 -13.78 5.63
CA THR A 373 -18.11 -13.15 4.33
C THR A 373 -17.58 -11.72 4.39
N THR A 374 -17.46 -11.04 3.26
CA THR A 374 -17.09 -9.62 3.23
C THR A 374 -18.07 -8.74 4.01
N ALA A 375 -19.34 -9.14 4.11
CA ALA A 375 -20.40 -8.45 4.84
C ALA A 375 -20.52 -8.83 6.32
N ASN A 376 -20.04 -10.04 6.70
CA ASN A 376 -20.08 -10.54 8.08
C ASN A 376 -18.73 -11.16 8.42
N TYR A 377 -17.89 -10.43 9.12
CA TYR A 377 -16.48 -10.74 9.33
C TYR A 377 -16.06 -10.56 10.79
N GLY A 378 -15.21 -11.42 11.29
CA GLY A 378 -14.65 -11.32 12.64
C GLY A 378 -15.55 -11.92 13.75
N PRO A 379 -15.35 -11.57 15.02
CA PRO A 379 -14.48 -10.49 15.52
C PRO A 379 -12.96 -10.79 15.39
N VAL A 380 -12.16 -9.74 15.16
CA VAL A 380 -10.70 -9.82 15.09
C VAL A 380 -10.11 -8.69 15.95
N TRP A 381 -9.27 -9.04 16.92
CA TRP A 381 -8.51 -8.05 17.68
C TRP A 381 -7.29 -7.58 16.90
N ILE A 382 -7.10 -6.28 16.77
CA ILE A 382 -6.00 -5.68 16.03
C ILE A 382 -4.79 -5.52 16.96
N PRO A 383 -3.65 -6.18 16.67
CA PRO A 383 -2.51 -6.17 17.57
C PRO A 383 -1.96 -4.77 17.82
N LYS A 384 -1.54 -4.54 19.07
CA LYS A 384 -0.94 -3.28 19.54
C LYS A 384 0.44 -3.56 20.11
N LYS A 385 1.39 -2.71 19.78
CA LYS A 385 2.76 -2.77 20.33
C LYS A 385 2.74 -2.79 21.86
N GLY A 386 3.48 -3.73 22.45
CA GLY A 386 3.57 -3.93 23.89
C GLY A 386 2.37 -4.66 24.51
N ALA A 387 1.29 -4.91 23.76
CA ALA A 387 0.16 -5.67 24.27
C ALA A 387 0.38 -7.18 24.09
N THR A 388 -0.04 -7.95 25.09
CA THR A 388 0.07 -9.40 25.11
C THR A 388 -1.28 -10.04 24.78
N LEU A 389 -1.27 -10.96 23.82
CA LEU A 389 -2.45 -11.77 23.44
C LEU A 389 -2.30 -13.18 23.96
N GLN A 390 -3.39 -13.73 24.51
CA GLN A 390 -3.53 -15.15 24.81
C GLN A 390 -3.75 -15.91 23.50
N LEU A 391 -2.83 -16.83 23.17
CA LEU A 391 -2.90 -17.67 21.98
C LEU A 391 -3.62 -18.97 22.27
N SER A 392 -4.35 -19.45 21.30
CA SER A 392 -4.97 -20.77 21.25
C SER A 392 -4.92 -21.30 19.82
N LEU A 393 -5.09 -22.58 19.61
CA LEU A 393 -5.17 -23.15 18.26
C LEU A 393 -6.32 -22.57 17.45
N ALA A 394 -7.39 -22.12 18.12
CA ALA A 394 -8.54 -21.51 17.45
C ALA A 394 -8.25 -20.11 16.88
N ASN A 395 -7.43 -19.30 17.57
CA ASN A 395 -7.11 -17.94 17.11
C ASN A 395 -5.74 -17.84 16.42
N LEU A 396 -4.91 -18.87 16.52
CA LEU A 396 -3.55 -18.86 15.97
C LEU A 396 -3.50 -18.53 14.47
N PRO A 397 -4.37 -19.08 13.61
CA PRO A 397 -4.34 -18.74 12.18
C PRO A 397 -4.48 -17.24 11.88
N ILE A 398 -5.22 -16.51 12.73
CA ILE A 398 -5.39 -15.05 12.59
C ILE A 398 -4.08 -14.30 12.88
N TYR A 399 -3.27 -14.81 13.83
CA TYR A 399 -2.07 -14.12 14.31
C TYR A 399 -0.76 -14.75 13.85
N GLU A 400 -0.80 -15.88 13.15
CA GLU A 400 0.38 -16.59 12.67
C GLU A 400 1.24 -15.68 11.77
N ARG A 401 0.64 -15.01 10.75
CA ARG A 401 1.37 -14.14 9.85
C ARG A 401 1.99 -12.94 10.56
N PRO A 402 1.29 -12.17 11.43
CA PRO A 402 1.89 -11.16 12.29
C PRO A 402 3.11 -11.65 13.07
N ILE A 403 2.99 -12.78 13.76
CA ILE A 403 4.05 -13.31 14.62
C ILE A 403 5.23 -13.83 13.81
N ARG A 404 4.96 -14.62 12.78
CA ARG A 404 5.99 -15.34 12.02
C ARG A 404 6.64 -14.47 10.96
N VAL A 405 5.84 -13.80 10.13
CA VAL A 405 6.33 -13.09 8.95
C VAL A 405 6.72 -11.66 9.28
N TYR A 406 5.83 -10.90 9.95
CA TYR A 406 6.09 -9.48 10.18
C TYR A 406 7.04 -9.24 11.36
N GLU A 407 7.02 -10.10 12.37
CA GLU A 407 7.90 -9.98 13.53
C GLU A 407 9.05 -10.99 13.54
N GLY A 408 9.16 -11.84 12.49
CA GLY A 408 10.33 -12.69 12.22
C GLY A 408 10.56 -13.80 13.24
N ASN A 409 9.48 -14.35 13.85
CA ASN A 409 9.62 -15.41 14.83
C ASN A 409 9.48 -16.80 14.18
N ASP A 410 10.19 -17.79 14.73
CA ASP A 410 9.93 -19.20 14.46
C ASP A 410 8.72 -19.66 15.28
N LEU A 411 7.58 -19.89 14.59
CA LEU A 411 6.34 -20.34 15.20
C LEU A 411 6.03 -21.77 14.74
N GLN A 412 5.82 -22.68 15.67
CA GLN A 412 5.54 -24.09 15.41
C GLN A 412 4.43 -24.58 16.33
N VAL A 413 3.63 -25.52 15.84
CA VAL A 413 2.67 -26.28 16.65
C VAL A 413 3.10 -27.73 16.66
N ARG A 414 3.25 -28.32 17.87
CA ARG A 414 3.65 -29.73 18.08
C ARG A 414 2.78 -30.32 19.16
N GLY A 415 2.07 -31.39 18.83
CA GLY A 415 1.19 -32.10 19.81
C GLY A 415 0.15 -31.16 20.43
N GLY A 416 -0.46 -30.28 19.64
CA GLY A 416 -1.46 -29.32 20.12
C GLY A 416 -0.92 -28.16 20.97
N LYS A 417 0.41 -28.01 21.09
CA LYS A 417 1.07 -26.94 21.86
C LYS A 417 1.79 -25.97 20.93
N ILE A 418 1.71 -24.68 21.26
CA ILE A 418 2.33 -23.58 20.49
C ILE A 418 3.76 -23.37 21.00
N TYR A 419 4.71 -23.26 20.08
CA TYR A 419 6.11 -22.94 20.35
C TYR A 419 6.51 -21.70 19.55
N ILE A 420 7.12 -20.71 20.21
CA ILE A 420 7.66 -19.51 19.58
C ILE A 420 9.15 -19.45 19.94
N ASN A 421 10.02 -19.42 18.92
CA ASN A 421 11.49 -19.43 19.05
C ASN A 421 11.97 -20.61 19.94
N GLY A 422 11.38 -21.79 19.74
CA GLY A 422 11.70 -23.02 20.48
C GLY A 422 11.10 -23.13 21.88
N LYS A 423 10.47 -22.06 22.40
CA LYS A 423 9.85 -22.04 23.74
C LYS A 423 8.36 -22.29 23.67
N GLN A 424 7.84 -23.27 24.45
CA GLN A 424 6.39 -23.44 24.57
C GLN A 424 5.76 -22.24 25.26
N THR A 425 4.71 -21.69 24.65
CA THR A 425 3.98 -20.52 25.16
C THR A 425 2.54 -20.53 24.66
N ASP A 426 1.65 -19.95 25.44
CA ASP A 426 0.27 -19.66 25.10
C ASP A 426 0.02 -18.13 25.00
N LYS A 427 1.10 -17.34 25.00
CA LYS A 427 1.05 -15.87 24.98
C LYS A 427 2.04 -15.32 23.98
N TYR A 428 1.68 -14.18 23.37
CA TYR A 428 2.60 -13.41 22.54
C TYR A 428 2.46 -11.91 22.80
N THR A 429 3.57 -11.21 22.98
CA THR A 429 3.63 -9.75 23.12
C THR A 429 4.10 -9.15 21.80
N PHE A 430 3.25 -8.36 21.17
CA PHE A 430 3.54 -7.76 19.86
C PHE A 430 4.57 -6.65 19.96
N ARG A 431 5.48 -6.59 18.99
CA ARG A 431 6.53 -5.57 18.89
C ARG A 431 6.16 -4.40 17.99
N LEU A 432 5.13 -4.57 17.13
CA LEU A 432 4.64 -3.58 16.18
C LEU A 432 3.17 -3.24 16.48
N ASN A 433 2.75 -2.04 16.05
CA ASN A 433 1.35 -1.70 15.90
C ASN A 433 0.82 -2.24 14.57
N TYR A 434 -0.46 -2.61 14.55
CA TYR A 434 -1.14 -3.10 13.36
C TYR A 434 -2.40 -2.29 13.09
N TYR A 435 -2.78 -2.24 11.83
CA TYR A 435 -3.94 -1.51 11.36
C TYR A 435 -4.82 -2.41 10.50
N TRP A 436 -6.11 -2.06 10.40
CA TRP A 436 -7.03 -2.71 9.49
C TRP A 436 -7.46 -1.72 8.42
N MET A 437 -7.17 -2.03 7.17
CA MET A 437 -7.33 -1.15 6.03
C MET A 437 -8.43 -1.68 5.11
N MET A 438 -9.39 -0.83 4.72
CA MET A 438 -10.44 -1.19 3.77
C MET A 438 -10.57 -0.13 2.67
N GLY A 439 -10.99 -0.57 1.47
CA GLY A 439 -11.35 0.36 0.40
C GLY A 439 -12.72 0.97 0.64
N ASP A 440 -12.98 2.15 0.07
CA ASP A 440 -14.29 2.78 0.11
C ASP A 440 -15.27 2.10 -0.87
N ASN A 441 -14.77 1.56 -1.97
CA ASN A 441 -15.52 0.66 -2.87
C ASN A 441 -15.47 -0.77 -2.30
N ARG A 442 -16.33 -1.07 -1.34
CA ARG A 442 -16.28 -2.23 -0.45
C ARG A 442 -16.21 -3.58 -1.15
N ASP A 443 -16.99 -3.75 -2.21
CA ASP A 443 -17.08 -5.04 -2.91
C ASP A 443 -16.17 -5.10 -4.15
N ASN A 444 -15.50 -3.98 -4.48
CA ASN A 444 -14.46 -3.90 -5.49
C ASN A 444 -13.13 -3.46 -4.87
N SER A 445 -12.74 -4.07 -3.77
CA SER A 445 -11.50 -3.76 -3.06
C SER A 445 -10.86 -5.02 -2.54
N ALA A 446 -9.66 -5.33 -3.03
CA ALA A 446 -8.73 -6.17 -2.29
C ALA A 446 -8.20 -5.36 -1.11
N ASP A 447 -8.47 -5.81 0.14
CA ASP A 447 -8.13 -5.09 1.37
C ASP A 447 -7.89 -6.06 2.55
N SER A 448 -7.84 -5.55 3.78
CA SER A 448 -7.51 -6.37 4.96
C SER A 448 -8.43 -7.56 5.19
N ARG A 449 -9.62 -7.57 4.62
CA ARG A 449 -10.49 -8.76 4.66
C ARG A 449 -9.88 -9.95 3.90
N PHE A 450 -8.95 -9.70 2.98
CA PHE A 450 -8.29 -10.71 2.15
C PHE A 450 -6.85 -11.00 2.57
N TRP A 451 -6.05 -9.98 2.96
CA TRP A 451 -4.63 -10.17 3.35
C TRP A 451 -4.34 -9.98 4.83
N GLY A 452 -5.32 -9.51 5.64
CA GLY A 452 -5.19 -9.33 7.08
C GLY A 452 -4.58 -7.98 7.47
N PHE A 453 -3.78 -7.99 8.51
CA PHE A 453 -3.23 -6.80 9.15
C PHE A 453 -2.17 -6.09 8.31
N VAL A 454 -2.12 -4.75 8.46
CA VAL A 454 -1.04 -3.92 7.97
C VAL A 454 -0.18 -3.47 9.14
N PRO A 455 1.08 -3.93 9.26
CA PRO A 455 1.95 -3.53 10.34
C PRO A 455 2.51 -2.11 10.15
N GLU A 456 2.91 -1.45 11.24
CA GLU A 456 3.36 -0.05 11.21
C GLU A 456 4.59 0.19 10.33
N ASP A 457 5.45 -0.80 10.18
CA ASP A 457 6.64 -0.72 9.31
C ASP A 457 6.30 -0.68 7.81
N HIS A 458 5.06 -0.99 7.43
CA HIS A 458 4.55 -0.87 6.06
C HIS A 458 3.96 0.51 5.75
N ILE A 459 3.60 1.32 6.75
CA ILE A 459 2.99 2.63 6.56
C ILE A 459 3.98 3.59 5.88
N VAL A 460 3.59 4.16 4.75
CA VAL A 460 4.39 5.11 3.95
C VAL A 460 4.06 6.55 4.32
N GLY A 461 2.78 6.95 4.27
CA GLY A 461 2.39 8.32 4.56
C GLY A 461 0.91 8.61 4.38
N LYS A 462 0.56 9.89 4.54
CA LYS A 462 -0.81 10.42 4.43
C LYS A 462 -0.96 11.24 3.16
N PRO A 463 -1.90 10.91 2.25
CA PRO A 463 -2.23 11.79 1.14
C PRO A 463 -2.77 13.13 1.65
N LEU A 464 -2.22 14.24 1.15
CA LEU A 464 -2.64 15.57 1.54
C LEU A 464 -3.63 16.15 0.54
N PHE A 465 -3.29 16.15 -0.73
CA PHE A 465 -4.17 16.66 -1.78
C PHE A 465 -3.91 15.99 -3.13
N VAL A 466 -4.91 16.06 -3.99
CA VAL A 466 -4.83 15.71 -5.40
C VAL A 466 -4.25 16.92 -6.11
N TRP A 467 -3.07 16.80 -6.71
CA TRP A 467 -2.44 17.92 -7.42
C TRP A 467 -2.69 17.89 -8.92
N LEU A 468 -3.05 16.73 -9.47
CA LEU A 468 -3.47 16.53 -10.85
C LEU A 468 -4.45 15.35 -10.88
N SER A 469 -5.44 15.39 -11.77
CA SER A 469 -6.37 14.29 -12.01
C SER A 469 -6.62 14.14 -13.51
N LEU A 470 -6.29 12.96 -14.03
CA LEU A 470 -6.45 12.62 -15.44
C LEU A 470 -7.50 11.53 -15.59
N ASP A 471 -8.40 11.75 -16.55
CA ASP A 471 -9.40 10.76 -16.92
C ASP A 471 -8.89 9.93 -18.10
N GLY A 472 -8.64 8.64 -17.86
CA GLY A 472 -8.12 7.73 -18.88
C GLY A 472 -9.12 7.40 -19.99
N ASP A 473 -10.42 7.61 -19.74
CA ASP A 473 -11.48 7.31 -20.69
C ASP A 473 -11.58 8.37 -21.81
N TYR A 474 -10.97 9.53 -21.59
CA TYR A 474 -10.95 10.63 -22.55
C TYR A 474 -9.56 10.86 -23.15
N GLY A 475 -9.51 11.05 -24.46
CA GLY A 475 -8.27 11.43 -25.16
C GLY A 475 -7.76 12.82 -24.78
N TRP A 476 -6.47 13.05 -24.92
CA TRP A 476 -5.78 14.30 -24.54
C TRP A 476 -6.43 15.58 -25.10
N PHE A 477 -7.09 15.51 -26.26
CA PHE A 477 -7.69 16.66 -26.96
C PHE A 477 -9.21 16.76 -26.76
N SER A 478 -9.82 15.91 -25.92
CA SER A 478 -11.28 15.90 -25.70
C SER A 478 -11.80 17.08 -24.87
N GLY A 479 -10.92 17.80 -24.16
CA GLY A 479 -11.29 18.81 -23.17
C GLY A 479 -11.74 18.23 -21.81
N HIS A 480 -11.99 16.92 -21.75
CA HIS A 480 -12.44 16.21 -20.53
C HIS A 480 -11.35 15.33 -19.90
N HIS A 481 -10.19 15.22 -20.55
CA HIS A 481 -9.07 14.41 -20.04
C HIS A 481 -8.52 14.91 -18.68
N VAL A 482 -8.58 16.21 -18.42
CA VAL A 482 -8.15 16.79 -17.13
C VAL A 482 -9.37 17.15 -16.29
N ARG A 483 -9.48 16.53 -15.11
CA ARG A 483 -10.54 16.81 -14.13
C ARG A 483 -10.16 18.04 -13.29
N TRP A 484 -10.35 19.25 -13.84
CA TRP A 484 -9.94 20.52 -13.22
C TRP A 484 -10.56 20.77 -11.84
N ASN A 485 -11.76 20.27 -11.58
CA ASN A 485 -12.46 20.38 -10.30
C ASN A 485 -11.78 19.61 -9.15
N ARG A 486 -10.82 18.73 -9.47
CA ARG A 486 -10.04 17.96 -8.48
C ARG A 486 -8.66 18.55 -8.21
N PHE A 487 -8.25 19.58 -8.98
CA PHE A 487 -6.93 20.19 -8.86
C PHE A 487 -6.75 20.86 -7.49
N PHE A 488 -5.67 20.56 -6.78
CA PHE A 488 -5.36 20.99 -5.41
C PHE A 488 -6.46 20.70 -4.36
N LYS A 489 -7.37 19.75 -4.64
CA LYS A 489 -8.40 19.33 -3.68
C LYS A 489 -7.76 18.57 -2.54
N ARG A 490 -8.02 19.01 -1.31
CA ARG A 490 -7.51 18.32 -0.11
C ARG A 490 -8.25 17.00 0.09
N VAL A 491 -7.50 15.92 0.39
CA VAL A 491 -8.07 14.57 0.47
C VAL A 491 -9.11 14.45 1.58
N TRP A 492 -8.92 15.13 2.72
CA TRP A 492 -9.89 15.10 3.82
C TRP A 492 -11.16 15.92 3.59
N ASP A 493 -11.20 16.76 2.56
CA ASP A 493 -12.40 17.52 2.16
C ASP A 493 -13.25 16.76 1.12
N ILE A 494 -12.77 15.63 0.62
CA ILE A 494 -13.48 14.77 -0.31
C ILE A 494 -14.41 13.86 0.50
N LYS A 495 -15.71 14.22 0.48
CA LYS A 495 -16.79 13.50 1.18
C LYS A 495 -17.49 12.58 0.21
#